data_0326abb117256114efc4ffc2a678d92d
#
_entry.id   0326abb117256114efc4ffc2a678d92d
#
_cell.length_a   1.000
_cell.length_b   1.000
_cell.length_c   1.000
_cell.angle_alpha   90.00
_cell.angle_beta   90.00
_cell.angle_gamma   90.00
#
_symmetry.space_group_name_H-M   'P 1'
#
loop_
_entity.id
_entity.type
_entity.pdbx_description
1 polymer ?
#
loop_
_entity_poly.entity_id
_entity_poly.type
_entity_poly.pdbx_seq_one_letter_code
_entity_poly.pdbx_strand_id
1 'polypeptide(L)'
;VVRRNLKIVQQDIEVETTTGFNVGLIGNLRLTEYLDFRFEPGLYITQRNLTYPNIVDVGDRLREVKSTYIFFPLLLKYSALRTGNVRPYLVGGVSRALNLGSNSKSPDDNFNDRFRMKNWTNFYEVGFGIDIYLEYFVFSPSIRGVFSMKDELIRDNDPNSPWTGNVQEMKTRGFFINFSFH
;
A
#
# COMPACT_ATOMS: atom_id res chain seq x y z
N VAL A 1 17.10 -19.75 -44.26
CA VAL A 1 16.23 -19.76 -43.06
C VAL A 1 16.73 -18.68 -42.17
N VAL A 2 16.10 -17.48 -42.23
CA VAL A 2 16.44 -16.34 -41.34
C VAL A 2 15.66 -16.50 -40.06
N ARG A 3 16.34 -16.91 -39.00
CA ARG A 3 15.79 -16.81 -37.63
C ARG A 3 15.89 -15.36 -37.20
N ARG A 4 14.77 -14.63 -37.26
CA ARG A 4 14.64 -13.34 -36.56
C ARG A 4 14.50 -13.63 -35.06
N ASN A 5 15.56 -13.41 -34.30
CA ASN A 5 15.49 -13.23 -32.87
C ASN A 5 14.75 -11.91 -32.61
N LEU A 6 13.46 -11.99 -32.40
CA LEU A 6 12.72 -10.90 -31.77
C LEU A 6 13.21 -10.82 -30.32
N LYS A 7 14.17 -9.96 -30.04
CA LYS A 7 14.40 -9.44 -28.70
C LYS A 7 13.13 -8.68 -28.35
N ILE A 8 12.29 -9.29 -27.53
CA ILE A 8 11.24 -8.57 -26.81
C ILE A 8 12.01 -7.60 -25.92
N VAL A 9 11.99 -6.33 -26.27
CA VAL A 9 12.47 -5.27 -25.39
C VAL A 9 11.50 -5.24 -24.25
N GLN A 10 11.90 -5.82 -23.14
CA GLN A 10 11.18 -5.78 -21.87
C GLN A 10 11.35 -4.33 -21.37
N GLN A 11 10.43 -3.46 -21.75
CA GLN A 11 10.37 -2.11 -21.20
C GLN A 11 9.57 -2.19 -19.92
N ASP A 12 10.23 -1.87 -18.81
CA ASP A 12 9.62 -1.81 -17.49
C ASP A 12 8.54 -0.70 -17.48
N ILE A 13 7.41 -1.03 -16.85
CA ILE A 13 6.34 -0.04 -16.60
C ILE A 13 6.87 0.93 -15.57
N GLU A 14 6.95 2.20 -15.92
CA GLU A 14 7.39 3.25 -15.01
C GLU A 14 6.25 3.63 -14.07
N VAL A 15 6.48 3.44 -12.77
CA VAL A 15 5.53 3.77 -11.72
C VAL A 15 5.99 5.05 -11.03
N GLU A 16 5.28 6.14 -11.25
CA GLU A 16 5.52 7.38 -10.52
C GLU A 16 4.94 7.29 -9.10
N THR A 17 5.79 7.58 -8.12
CA THR A 17 5.38 7.63 -6.72
C THR A 17 4.63 8.92 -6.44
N THR A 18 3.38 8.82 -6.02
CA THR A 18 2.57 9.97 -5.62
C THR A 18 2.36 10.00 -4.12
N THR A 19 2.13 11.21 -3.60
CA THR A 19 1.83 11.42 -2.17
C THR A 19 0.39 11.01 -1.89
N GLY A 20 0.19 10.21 -0.84
CA GLY A 20 -1.14 9.83 -0.35
C GLY A 20 -1.43 10.47 1.00
N PHE A 21 -2.67 10.38 1.43
CA PHE A 21 -3.15 10.86 2.72
C PHE A 21 -3.86 9.72 3.46
N ASN A 22 -3.65 9.65 4.77
CA ASN A 22 -4.36 8.67 5.61
C ASN A 22 -4.95 9.34 6.86
N VAL A 23 -6.07 8.82 7.32
CA VAL A 23 -6.71 9.19 8.57
C VAL A 23 -7.29 7.95 9.22
N GLY A 24 -7.14 7.80 10.52
CA GLY A 24 -7.61 6.62 11.23
C GLY A 24 -7.81 6.85 12.71
N LEU A 25 -8.31 5.82 13.37
CA LEU A 25 -8.47 5.76 14.82
C LEU A 25 -7.44 4.80 15.40
N ILE A 26 -7.10 4.97 16.67
CA ILE A 26 -6.16 4.12 17.37
C ILE A 26 -6.86 3.51 18.58
N GLY A 27 -7.00 2.20 18.57
CA GLY A 27 -7.31 1.40 19.75
C GLY A 27 -6.02 0.79 20.30
N ASN A 28 -5.69 1.06 21.54
CA ASN A 28 -4.47 0.56 22.18
C ASN A 28 -4.83 -0.26 23.42
N LEU A 29 -4.38 -1.52 23.44
CA LEU A 29 -4.54 -2.42 24.57
C LEU A 29 -3.16 -2.78 25.14
N ARG A 30 -2.90 -2.34 26.35
CA ARG A 30 -1.65 -2.66 27.03
C ARG A 30 -1.66 -4.13 27.48
N LEU A 31 -0.72 -4.92 26.96
CA LEU A 31 -0.54 -6.32 27.32
C LEU A 31 0.47 -6.47 28.46
N THR A 32 1.58 -5.74 28.39
CA THR A 32 2.62 -5.70 29.41
C THR A 32 3.17 -4.28 29.55
N GLU A 33 4.15 -4.07 30.41
CA GLU A 33 4.81 -2.78 30.59
C GLU A 33 5.49 -2.27 29.31
N TYR A 34 5.93 -3.19 28.43
CA TYR A 34 6.68 -2.86 27.23
C TYR A 34 5.94 -3.20 25.93
N LEU A 35 4.85 -3.96 26.03
CA LEU A 35 4.15 -4.49 24.86
C LEU A 35 2.69 -4.06 24.86
N ASP A 36 2.29 -3.35 23.81
CA ASP A 36 0.91 -2.97 23.54
C ASP A 36 0.41 -3.65 22.26
N PHE A 37 -0.83 -4.09 22.27
CA PHE A 37 -1.56 -4.48 21.08
C PHE A 37 -2.32 -3.27 20.55
N ARG A 38 -2.13 -2.96 19.26
CA ARG A 38 -2.75 -1.81 18.61
C ARG A 38 -3.61 -2.25 17.44
N PHE A 39 -4.80 -1.68 17.37
CA PHE A 39 -5.70 -1.77 16.25
C PHE A 39 -5.93 -0.37 15.70
N GLU A 40 -5.54 -0.12 14.44
CA GLU A 40 -5.54 1.22 13.86
C GLU A 40 -6.37 1.30 12.56
N PRO A 41 -7.72 1.08 12.63
CA PRO A 41 -8.54 1.18 11.43
C PRO A 41 -8.47 2.57 10.82
N GLY A 42 -8.26 2.65 9.51
CA GLY A 42 -8.08 3.92 8.83
C GLY A 42 -8.41 3.90 7.35
N LEU A 43 -8.67 5.09 6.83
CA LEU A 43 -8.88 5.35 5.42
C LEU A 43 -7.58 5.85 4.81
N TYR A 44 -7.15 5.21 3.72
CA TYR A 44 -5.94 5.53 2.98
C TYR A 44 -6.32 5.91 1.56
N ILE A 45 -6.02 7.13 1.17
CA ILE A 45 -6.27 7.65 -0.17
C ILE A 45 -4.92 7.76 -0.87
N THR A 46 -4.73 6.95 -1.90
CA THR A 46 -3.50 6.92 -2.69
C THR A 46 -3.82 7.10 -4.17
N GLN A 47 -2.92 7.74 -4.89
CA GLN A 47 -2.96 7.85 -6.33
C GLN A 47 -1.66 7.27 -6.88
N ARG A 48 -1.74 6.59 -8.04
CA ARG A 48 -0.57 6.09 -8.76
C ARG A 48 -0.74 6.40 -10.22
N ASN A 49 0.33 6.87 -10.83
CA ASN A 49 0.39 7.09 -12.26
C ASN A 49 1.21 5.95 -12.87
N LEU A 50 0.58 5.18 -13.74
CA LEU A 50 1.23 4.12 -14.49
C LEU A 50 1.48 4.63 -15.90
N THR A 51 2.75 4.70 -16.31
CA THR A 51 3.13 5.11 -17.67
C THR A 51 3.50 3.87 -18.48
N TYR A 52 2.80 3.68 -19.60
CA TYR A 52 3.02 2.60 -20.55
C TYR A 52 3.76 3.13 -21.79
N PRO A 53 5.08 2.96 -21.88
CA PRO A 53 5.88 3.56 -22.96
C PRO A 53 5.59 2.97 -24.33
N ASN A 54 5.00 1.76 -24.42
CA ASN A 54 4.74 1.05 -25.66
C ASN A 54 3.41 1.39 -26.35
N ILE A 55 2.58 2.25 -25.74
CA ILE A 55 1.30 2.65 -26.34
C ILE A 55 1.49 3.90 -27.18
N VAL A 56 1.07 3.82 -28.46
CA VAL A 56 1.27 4.89 -29.46
C VAL A 56 0.35 6.09 -29.17
N ASP A 57 -0.82 5.85 -28.61
CA ASP A 57 -1.79 6.90 -28.32
C ASP A 57 -1.44 7.62 -26.99
N VAL A 58 -1.24 8.94 -27.08
CA VAL A 58 -0.77 9.77 -25.95
C VAL A 58 -1.78 9.79 -24.81
N GLY A 59 -3.09 9.65 -25.11
CA GLY A 59 -4.16 9.60 -24.11
C GLY A 59 -4.17 8.32 -23.27
N ASP A 60 -3.72 7.20 -23.86
CA ASP A 60 -3.72 5.89 -23.22
C ASP A 60 -2.39 5.54 -22.51
N ARG A 61 -1.37 6.39 -22.65
CA ARG A 61 -0.05 6.18 -22.01
C ARG A 61 -0.06 6.37 -20.51
N LEU A 62 -0.87 7.30 -20.02
CA LEU A 62 -0.92 7.64 -18.60
C LEU A 62 -2.21 7.10 -18.00
N ARG A 63 -2.11 6.13 -17.09
CA ARG A 63 -3.25 5.65 -16.33
C ARG A 63 -3.17 6.09 -14.87
N GLU A 64 -4.09 6.95 -14.50
CA GLU A 64 -4.28 7.35 -13.11
C GLU A 64 -5.09 6.27 -12.36
N VAL A 65 -4.45 5.55 -11.45
CA VAL A 65 -5.11 4.61 -10.56
C VAL A 65 -5.32 5.28 -9.20
N LYS A 66 -6.49 5.87 -9.04
CA LYS A 66 -6.94 6.37 -7.72
C LYS A 66 -7.44 5.18 -6.91
N SER A 67 -6.81 4.93 -5.78
CA SER A 67 -7.17 3.81 -4.91
C SER A 67 -7.46 4.32 -3.51
N THR A 68 -8.69 4.04 -3.07
CA THR A 68 -9.10 4.30 -1.69
C THR A 68 -9.18 2.97 -0.97
N TYR A 69 -8.40 2.84 0.09
CA TYR A 69 -8.35 1.63 0.92
C TYR A 69 -8.87 1.90 2.32
N ILE A 70 -9.62 0.95 2.85
CA ILE A 70 -9.86 0.86 4.29
C ILE A 70 -8.89 -0.19 4.84
N PHE A 71 -7.98 0.24 5.70
CA PHE A 71 -7.02 -0.63 6.37
C PHE A 71 -7.51 -1.04 7.75
N PHE A 72 -7.22 -2.28 8.10
CA PHE A 72 -7.48 -2.87 9.42
C PHE A 72 -6.17 -3.47 9.97
N PRO A 73 -5.22 -2.65 10.43
CA PRO A 73 -3.96 -3.12 11.00
C PRO A 73 -4.15 -3.73 12.37
N LEU A 74 -3.49 -4.87 12.58
CA LEU A 74 -3.32 -5.52 13.87
C LEU A 74 -1.83 -5.52 14.18
N LEU A 75 -1.40 -4.68 15.11
CA LEU A 75 -0.01 -4.36 15.35
C LEU A 75 0.39 -4.68 16.79
N LEU A 76 1.63 -5.07 16.95
CA LEU A 76 2.30 -5.14 18.25
C LEU A 76 3.27 -3.96 18.33
N LYS A 77 3.12 -3.15 19.36
CA LYS A 77 3.99 -2.03 19.68
C LYS A 77 4.87 -2.43 20.86
N TYR A 78 6.17 -2.51 20.62
CA TYR A 78 7.17 -2.74 21.63
C TYR A 78 7.86 -1.44 21.99
N SER A 79 7.68 -0.98 23.21
CA SER A 79 8.16 0.32 23.68
C SER A 79 9.35 0.15 24.61
N ALA A 80 10.37 0.97 24.44
CA ALA A 80 11.52 1.03 25.35
C ALA A 80 11.15 1.64 26.70
N LEU A 81 12.10 1.67 27.62
CA LEU A 81 11.96 2.42 28.86
C LEU A 81 11.78 3.91 28.56
N ARG A 82 10.88 4.54 29.31
CA ARG A 82 10.65 5.98 29.22
C ARG A 82 11.85 6.72 29.80
N THR A 83 12.40 7.64 29.05
CA THR A 83 13.50 8.54 29.48
C THR A 83 12.98 9.97 29.44
N GLY A 84 12.69 10.53 30.63
CA GLY A 84 12.04 11.84 30.72
C GLY A 84 10.66 11.86 30.06
N ASN A 85 10.48 12.70 29.07
CA ASN A 85 9.23 12.84 28.33
C ASN A 85 9.20 12.07 26.99
N VAL A 86 10.17 11.18 26.77
CA VAL A 86 10.32 10.48 25.49
C VAL A 86 10.35 8.98 25.70
N ARG A 87 9.65 8.24 24.84
CA ARG A 87 9.61 6.78 24.82
C ARG A 87 9.68 6.25 23.40
N PRO A 88 10.85 5.80 22.92
CA PRO A 88 10.97 5.18 21.61
C PRO A 88 10.22 3.84 21.56
N TYR A 89 9.72 3.47 20.38
CA TYR A 89 9.06 2.18 20.17
C TYR A 89 9.28 1.63 18.77
N LEU A 90 9.17 0.32 18.66
CA LEU A 90 9.05 -0.40 17.41
C LEU A 90 7.60 -0.89 17.26
N VAL A 91 7.14 -0.96 16.04
CA VAL A 91 5.81 -1.48 15.72
C VAL A 91 5.91 -2.45 14.57
N GLY A 92 5.18 -3.56 14.67
CA GLY A 92 5.14 -4.54 13.60
C GLY A 92 3.87 -5.37 13.68
N GLY A 93 3.42 -5.87 12.55
CA GLY A 93 2.22 -6.70 12.49
C GLY A 93 1.71 -6.93 11.10
N VAL A 94 0.43 -7.25 11.02
CA VAL A 94 -0.26 -7.56 9.78
C VAL A 94 -1.47 -6.66 9.61
N SER A 95 -1.79 -6.36 8.37
CA SER A 95 -2.99 -5.59 8.05
C SER A 95 -3.75 -6.21 6.88
N ARG A 96 -5.05 -6.02 6.91
CA ARG A 96 -5.93 -6.37 5.81
C ARG A 96 -6.56 -5.11 5.28
N ALA A 97 -6.49 -4.91 3.96
CA ALA A 97 -7.03 -3.73 3.30
C ALA A 97 -8.16 -4.10 2.36
N LEU A 98 -9.22 -3.30 2.40
CA LEU A 98 -10.32 -3.34 1.46
C LEU A 98 -10.14 -2.21 0.44
N ASN A 99 -9.97 -2.56 -0.82
CA ASN A 99 -9.89 -1.60 -1.91
C ASN A 99 -11.30 -1.23 -2.38
N LEU A 100 -11.70 0.02 -2.16
CA LEU A 100 -13.01 0.53 -2.59
C LEU A 100 -13.08 0.81 -4.09
N GLY A 101 -11.94 1.07 -4.73
CA GLY A 101 -11.82 1.34 -6.17
C GLY A 101 -11.40 0.13 -7.01
N SER A 102 -11.60 -1.10 -6.52
CA SER A 102 -11.01 -2.31 -7.11
C SER A 102 -11.55 -2.72 -8.48
N ASN A 103 -12.76 -2.29 -8.85
CA ASN A 103 -13.47 -2.71 -10.09
C ASN A 103 -13.47 -4.24 -10.33
N SER A 104 -13.26 -5.05 -9.29
CA SER A 104 -13.09 -6.51 -9.39
C SER A 104 -14.31 -7.24 -9.94
N LYS A 105 -15.50 -6.62 -9.87
CA LYS A 105 -16.77 -7.16 -10.36
C LYS A 105 -17.14 -6.65 -11.76
N SER A 106 -16.30 -5.84 -12.41
CA SER A 106 -16.56 -5.40 -13.77
C SER A 106 -16.55 -6.61 -14.72
N PRO A 107 -17.57 -6.82 -15.56
CA PRO A 107 -17.58 -7.89 -16.56
C PRO A 107 -16.59 -7.63 -17.69
N ASP A 108 -16.21 -6.38 -17.91
CA ASP A 108 -15.26 -5.98 -18.95
C ASP A 108 -13.82 -6.18 -18.46
N ASP A 109 -12.97 -6.71 -19.34
CA ASP A 109 -11.54 -6.79 -19.13
C ASP A 109 -10.92 -5.38 -19.00
N ASN A 110 -9.64 -5.28 -18.65
CA ASN A 110 -8.92 -4.01 -18.39
C ASN A 110 -8.89 -3.03 -19.61
N PHE A 111 -9.79 -3.22 -20.57
CA PHE A 111 -9.85 -2.50 -21.85
C PHE A 111 -10.45 -1.09 -21.74
N ASN A 112 -11.36 -0.84 -20.80
CA ASN A 112 -12.09 0.43 -20.67
C ASN A 112 -11.57 1.28 -19.51
N ASP A 113 -10.31 1.73 -19.53
CA ASP A 113 -9.68 2.63 -18.54
C ASP A 113 -9.80 2.17 -17.07
N ARG A 114 -10.22 0.93 -16.83
CA ARG A 114 -10.47 0.37 -15.50
C ARG A 114 -9.48 -0.76 -15.22
N PHE A 115 -8.60 -0.53 -14.25
CA PHE A 115 -7.67 -1.55 -13.79
C PHE A 115 -8.35 -2.40 -12.71
N ARG A 116 -8.44 -3.73 -12.93
CA ARG A 116 -9.07 -4.65 -11.97
C ARG A 116 -8.06 -5.10 -10.91
N MET A 117 -8.36 -4.81 -9.67
CA MET A 117 -7.55 -5.22 -8.52
C MET A 117 -8.37 -6.07 -7.56
N LYS A 118 -7.71 -6.89 -6.74
CA LYS A 118 -8.39 -7.64 -5.69
C LYS A 118 -9.00 -6.70 -4.66
N ASN A 119 -10.23 -7.00 -4.23
CA ASN A 119 -10.91 -6.21 -3.21
C ASN A 119 -10.18 -6.27 -1.86
N TRP A 120 -9.69 -7.45 -1.49
CA TRP A 120 -9.01 -7.66 -0.24
C TRP A 120 -7.55 -8.03 -0.48
N THR A 121 -6.67 -7.31 0.20
CA THR A 121 -5.22 -7.55 0.16
C THR A 121 -4.66 -7.59 1.57
N ASN A 122 -3.72 -8.50 1.81
CA ASN A 122 -3.03 -8.63 3.08
C ASN A 122 -1.63 -8.01 2.98
N PHE A 123 -1.25 -7.29 4.03
CA PHE A 123 0.04 -6.62 4.14
C PHE A 123 0.72 -7.04 5.44
N TYR A 124 2.03 -6.90 5.48
CA TYR A 124 2.78 -6.82 6.72
C TYR A 124 3.33 -5.41 6.88
N GLU A 125 3.43 -4.99 8.13
CA GLU A 125 3.85 -3.66 8.49
C GLU A 125 4.98 -3.73 9.49
N VAL A 126 5.95 -2.84 9.33
CA VAL A 126 7.05 -2.65 10.27
C VAL A 126 7.39 -1.18 10.34
N GLY A 127 7.67 -0.69 11.52
CA GLY A 127 7.97 0.71 11.71
C GLY A 127 8.59 1.01 13.06
N PHE A 128 8.94 2.26 13.23
CA PHE A 128 9.42 2.79 14.48
C PHE A 128 8.84 4.18 14.72
N GLY A 129 8.79 4.57 15.96
CA GLY A 129 8.29 5.87 16.37
C GLY A 129 8.75 6.26 17.75
N ILE A 130 8.31 7.40 18.19
CA ILE A 130 8.66 7.98 19.47
C ILE A 130 7.39 8.54 20.10
N ASP A 131 7.05 8.12 21.31
CA ASP A 131 6.00 8.77 22.11
C ASP A 131 6.63 9.96 22.84
N ILE A 132 6.08 11.14 22.63
CA ILE A 132 6.46 12.36 23.30
C ILE A 132 5.31 12.75 24.25
N TYR A 133 5.56 12.66 25.55
CA TYR A 133 4.57 12.94 26.58
C TYR A 133 4.53 14.45 26.84
N LEU A 134 3.47 15.09 26.37
CA LEU A 134 3.17 16.48 26.64
C LEU A 134 2.22 16.58 27.86
N GLU A 135 1.91 17.78 28.29
CA GLU A 135 1.13 18.01 29.51
C GLU A 135 -0.30 17.42 29.45
N TYR A 136 -0.92 17.46 28.26
CA TYR A 136 -2.33 17.05 28.07
C TYR A 136 -2.52 15.86 27.14
N PHE A 137 -1.51 15.48 26.35
CA PHE A 137 -1.62 14.39 25.40
C PHE A 137 -0.23 13.81 25.06
N VAL A 138 -0.25 12.65 24.45
CA VAL A 138 0.96 12.02 23.91
C VAL A 138 0.99 12.24 22.40
N PHE A 139 2.04 12.86 21.91
CA PHE A 139 2.30 13.02 20.48
C PHE A 139 3.25 11.91 20.01
N SER A 140 2.82 11.12 19.03
CA SER A 140 3.56 9.92 18.57
C SER A 140 3.83 9.99 17.07
N PRO A 141 4.89 10.68 16.64
CA PRO A 141 5.39 10.58 15.28
C PRO A 141 5.99 9.19 15.02
N SER A 142 5.68 8.63 13.84
CA SER A 142 6.22 7.33 13.42
C SER A 142 6.42 7.23 11.91
N ILE A 143 7.37 6.38 11.53
CA ILE A 143 7.57 5.98 10.14
C ILE A 143 7.27 4.49 10.06
N ARG A 144 6.45 4.12 9.08
CA ARG A 144 6.00 2.74 8.89
C ARG A 144 6.13 2.33 7.43
N GLY A 145 6.75 1.17 7.19
CA GLY A 145 6.75 0.49 5.91
C GLY A 145 5.60 -0.51 5.84
N VAL A 146 4.85 -0.50 4.75
CA VAL A 146 3.72 -1.38 4.47
C VAL A 146 4.01 -2.12 3.18
N PHE A 147 3.93 -3.45 3.22
CA PHE A 147 4.32 -4.33 2.12
C PHE A 147 3.25 -5.38 1.86
N SER A 148 2.81 -5.48 0.61
CA SER A 148 1.84 -6.49 0.20
C SER A 148 2.44 -7.90 0.26
N MET A 149 1.67 -8.84 0.83
CA MET A 149 2.06 -10.26 0.92
C MET A 149 1.80 -11.03 -0.36
N LYS A 150 0.84 -10.59 -1.16
CA LYS A 150 0.36 -11.32 -2.34
C LYS A 150 0.22 -10.39 -3.54
N ASP A 151 0.19 -11.01 -4.73
CA ASP A 151 -0.14 -10.32 -5.99
C ASP A 151 -1.56 -9.75 -5.93
N GLU A 152 -1.69 -8.46 -6.20
CA GLU A 152 -2.93 -7.67 -6.14
C GLU A 152 -3.66 -7.64 -7.48
N LEU A 153 -2.99 -8.04 -8.56
CA LEU A 153 -3.52 -7.99 -9.92
C LEU A 153 -4.56 -9.08 -10.16
N ILE A 154 -5.66 -8.71 -10.83
CA ILE A 154 -6.58 -9.64 -11.48
C ILE A 154 -6.24 -9.64 -12.96
N ARG A 155 -5.70 -10.76 -13.47
CA ARG A 155 -5.30 -10.90 -14.87
C ARG A 155 -6.52 -11.00 -15.77
N ASP A 156 -6.35 -10.56 -17.02
CA ASP A 156 -7.34 -10.73 -18.06
C ASP A 156 -7.44 -12.20 -18.49
N ASN A 157 -8.58 -12.57 -19.07
CA ASN A 157 -8.80 -13.93 -19.58
C ASN A 157 -7.93 -14.21 -20.82
N ASP A 158 -7.48 -13.18 -21.53
CA ASP A 158 -6.56 -13.30 -22.66
C ASP A 158 -5.10 -13.23 -22.18
N PRO A 159 -4.31 -14.31 -22.34
CA PRO A 159 -2.89 -14.32 -21.99
C PRO A 159 -2.04 -13.28 -22.74
N ASN A 160 -2.50 -12.84 -23.92
CA ASN A 160 -1.81 -11.86 -24.75
C ASN A 160 -2.31 -10.42 -24.52
N SER A 161 -3.08 -10.16 -23.48
CA SER A 161 -3.54 -8.82 -23.16
C SER A 161 -2.36 -7.85 -23.07
N PRO A 162 -2.39 -6.73 -23.79
CA PRO A 162 -1.32 -5.73 -23.75
C PRO A 162 -1.16 -5.09 -22.37
N TRP A 163 -2.16 -5.21 -21.50
CA TRP A 163 -2.23 -4.58 -20.18
C TRP A 163 -1.73 -5.48 -19.06
N THR A 164 -2.04 -6.77 -19.09
CA THR A 164 -1.74 -7.72 -18.02
C THR A 164 -0.86 -8.88 -18.43
N GLY A 165 -0.73 -9.16 -19.74
CA GLY A 165 0.04 -10.30 -20.26
C GLY A 165 1.54 -10.25 -19.93
N ASN A 166 2.11 -9.06 -19.82
CA ASN A 166 3.54 -8.85 -19.53
C ASN A 166 3.84 -8.58 -18.04
N VAL A 167 2.82 -8.49 -17.19
CA VAL A 167 2.98 -8.22 -15.76
C VAL A 167 3.06 -9.52 -14.98
N GLN A 168 4.24 -9.86 -14.44
CA GLN A 168 4.43 -11.09 -13.65
C GLN A 168 3.80 -10.97 -12.26
N GLU A 169 4.05 -9.89 -11.54
CA GLU A 169 3.52 -9.62 -10.21
C GLU A 169 3.29 -8.12 -10.00
N MET A 170 2.22 -7.78 -9.30
CA MET A 170 1.95 -6.42 -8.85
C MET A 170 1.81 -6.41 -7.33
N LYS A 171 2.80 -5.85 -6.64
CA LYS A 171 2.83 -5.74 -5.18
C LYS A 171 2.93 -4.28 -4.75
N THR A 172 2.06 -3.89 -3.86
CA THR A 172 2.12 -2.56 -3.25
C THR A 172 3.20 -2.50 -2.18
N ARG A 173 4.03 -1.47 -2.23
CA ARG A 173 4.97 -1.10 -1.19
C ARG A 173 4.79 0.38 -0.91
N GLY A 174 4.75 0.76 0.35
CA GLY A 174 4.57 2.16 0.73
C GLY A 174 5.27 2.47 2.04
N PHE A 175 5.66 3.72 2.20
CA PHE A 175 6.14 4.27 3.46
C PHE A 175 5.18 5.35 3.91
N PHE A 176 4.78 5.29 5.17
CA PHE A 176 3.86 6.23 5.78
C PHE A 176 4.55 6.96 6.92
N ILE A 177 4.38 8.27 6.95
CA ILE A 177 4.71 9.09 8.11
C ILE A 177 3.40 9.36 8.81
N ASN A 178 3.28 8.90 10.04
CA ASN A 178 2.06 9.03 10.83
C ASN A 178 2.30 9.96 12.02
N PHE A 179 1.35 10.81 12.28
CA PHE A 179 1.31 11.67 13.45
C PHE A 179 0.07 11.28 14.26
N SER A 180 0.30 10.68 15.43
CA SER A 180 -0.77 10.20 16.29
C SER A 180 -0.85 11.04 17.56
N PHE A 181 -2.07 11.22 18.03
CA PHE A 181 -2.38 11.96 19.26
C PHE A 181 -3.26 11.07 20.14
N HIS A 182 -2.88 10.82 21.35
CA HIS A 182 -3.64 9.99 22.31
C HIS A 182 -3.35 10.36 23.77
#